data_a5f28502ed260ef69073303191646131
#
_entry.id   a5f28502ed260ef69073303191646131
#
_cell.length_a   1.000
_cell.length_b   1.000
_cell.length_c   1.000
_cell.angle_alpha   90.00
_cell.angle_beta   90.00
_cell.angle_gamma   90.00
#
_symmetry.space_group_name_H-M   'P 1'
#
loop_
_entity.id
_entity.type
_entity.pdbx_description
1 polymer ?
#
loop_
_entity_poly.entity_id
_entity_poly.type
_entity_poly.pdbx_seq_one_letter_code
_entity_poly.pdbx_strand_id
1 'polypeptide(L)'
;MSYCLNPGCPKPDNTNNGKFCLACGSKLLLKERYRAIQPIGQGGFGRTFLAVDEDKPSKPRCVIKQFYPQAQGTSTLHKAEELFTQEAMRLDDLGKNPQIPELLAYFTQDDRQYLVQEFINGQNLEQELAKNGIFNEAQIWQLLNNLLPVLQFCHTRQVIHRDIKPENIIRRLPQGDLVLVDFGAAKIATYTALNTIGTRIGSPEYVAPEQIRGQAVFASDIYSLGVTCIHLLTQRSPFDLYDVHNDAWIWQNYLKTPISNNLSSLLEKMLKTAVIERYQTVDEVVQQLATSSRTTTATSPPKAGDQIDLELEEMKTIFLKGGKPQTNTNTQFQTQKPQRSNTSKIDDELEELKSQYLGNNNP
;
A
#
# COMPACT_ATOMS: atom_id res chain seq x y z
N MET A 1 3.22 -12.16 -24.04
CA MET A 1 2.53 -10.90 -24.40
C MET A 1 3.38 -9.71 -23.95
N SER A 2 3.31 -8.59 -24.67
CA SER A 2 4.04 -7.38 -24.32
C SER A 2 3.14 -6.18 -24.57
N TYR A 3 3.24 -5.15 -23.73
CA TYR A 3 2.50 -3.90 -23.89
C TYR A 3 3.46 -2.77 -24.31
N CYS A 4 3.09 -2.01 -25.34
CA CYS A 4 3.89 -0.89 -25.83
C CYS A 4 3.71 0.34 -24.93
N LEU A 5 4.80 0.85 -24.36
CA LEU A 5 4.76 2.00 -23.45
C LEU A 5 4.72 3.36 -24.16
N ASN A 6 4.78 3.38 -25.52
CA ASN A 6 4.60 4.63 -26.26
C ASN A 6 3.16 5.12 -26.16
N PRO A 7 2.91 6.31 -25.56
CA PRO A 7 1.55 6.84 -25.40
C PRO A 7 0.78 7.06 -26.71
N GLY A 8 1.50 7.35 -27.79
CA GLY A 8 0.93 7.53 -29.13
C GLY A 8 0.76 6.24 -29.94
N CYS A 9 0.96 5.06 -29.32
CA CYS A 9 0.82 3.80 -30.04
C CYS A 9 -0.65 3.48 -30.33
N PRO A 10 -1.05 3.31 -31.62
CA PRO A 10 -2.45 3.04 -31.96
C PRO A 10 -2.91 1.63 -31.58
N LYS A 11 -1.98 0.69 -31.38
CA LYS A 11 -2.25 -0.70 -30.98
C LYS A 11 -1.14 -1.20 -30.05
N PRO A 12 -1.23 -0.89 -28.73
CA PRO A 12 -0.15 -1.16 -27.78
C PRO A 12 0.02 -2.64 -27.46
N ASP A 13 -0.99 -3.47 -27.61
CA ASP A 13 -0.92 -4.90 -27.32
C ASP A 13 -0.13 -5.64 -28.39
N ASN A 14 0.89 -6.41 -27.95
CA ASN A 14 1.73 -7.23 -28.82
C ASN A 14 1.64 -8.68 -28.35
N THR A 15 1.25 -9.58 -29.27
CA THR A 15 1.08 -11.01 -29.00
C THR A 15 2.39 -11.78 -28.88
N ASN A 16 3.49 -11.20 -29.36
CA ASN A 16 4.83 -11.81 -29.32
C ASN A 16 5.73 -11.12 -28.29
N ASN A 17 6.83 -11.79 -27.96
CA ASN A 17 7.90 -11.25 -27.10
C ASN A 17 9.01 -10.58 -27.95
N GLY A 18 8.63 -9.90 -29.02
CA GLY A 18 9.54 -9.15 -29.88
C GLY A 18 10.26 -8.02 -29.14
N LYS A 19 11.30 -7.47 -29.76
CA LYS A 19 12.03 -6.31 -29.23
C LYS A 19 11.34 -4.99 -29.56
N PHE A 20 10.52 -4.97 -30.60
CA PHE A 20 9.85 -3.77 -31.09
C PHE A 20 8.36 -3.97 -31.25
N CYS A 21 7.60 -2.91 -31.00
CA CYS A 21 6.16 -2.89 -31.20
C CYS A 21 5.81 -3.02 -32.69
N LEU A 22 4.91 -3.94 -33.01
CA LEU A 22 4.49 -4.20 -34.39
C LEU A 22 3.71 -3.03 -35.02
N ALA A 23 3.09 -2.19 -34.18
CA ALA A 23 2.25 -1.09 -34.66
C ALA A 23 3.02 0.23 -34.83
N CYS A 24 3.94 0.56 -33.93
CA CYS A 24 4.63 1.87 -33.95
C CYS A 24 6.15 1.79 -33.95
N GLY A 25 6.76 0.58 -33.92
CA GLY A 25 8.22 0.40 -33.96
C GLY A 25 8.95 0.75 -32.67
N SER A 26 8.28 1.22 -31.62
CA SER A 26 8.92 1.54 -30.33
C SER A 26 9.47 0.30 -29.65
N LYS A 27 10.55 0.45 -28.87
CA LYS A 27 11.12 -0.64 -28.07
C LYS A 27 10.09 -1.14 -27.05
N LEU A 28 10.00 -2.47 -26.90
CA LEU A 28 9.13 -3.14 -25.93
C LEU A 28 9.86 -3.48 -24.62
N LEU A 29 11.18 -3.33 -24.59
CA LEU A 29 12.01 -3.52 -23.40
C LEU A 29 12.59 -2.18 -22.93
N LEU A 30 12.40 -1.90 -21.66
CA LEU A 30 13.10 -0.81 -20.98
C LEU A 30 14.44 -1.33 -20.46
N LYS A 31 15.53 -0.60 -20.75
CA LYS A 31 16.91 -0.99 -20.40
C LYS A 31 17.28 -2.42 -20.83
N GLU A 32 16.70 -2.91 -21.95
CA GLU A 32 16.84 -4.28 -22.46
C GLU A 32 16.45 -5.36 -21.41
N ARG A 33 15.76 -4.99 -20.34
CA ARG A 33 15.50 -5.81 -19.16
C ARG A 33 14.01 -5.90 -18.79
N TYR A 34 13.33 -4.77 -18.65
CA TYR A 34 11.96 -4.74 -18.12
C TYR A 34 10.93 -4.74 -19.25
N ARG A 35 10.04 -5.72 -19.25
CA ARG A 35 8.95 -5.85 -20.22
C ARG A 35 7.61 -5.56 -19.61
N ALA A 36 6.93 -4.52 -20.08
CA ALA A 36 5.54 -4.26 -19.70
C ALA A 36 4.61 -5.34 -20.29
N ILE A 37 3.66 -5.79 -19.47
CA ILE A 37 2.68 -6.83 -19.83
C ILE A 37 1.32 -6.18 -20.10
N GLN A 38 0.84 -5.33 -19.17
CA GLN A 38 -0.45 -4.65 -19.27
C GLN A 38 -0.49 -3.40 -18.40
N PRO A 39 -1.36 -2.43 -18.72
CA PRO A 39 -1.62 -1.31 -17.82
C PRO A 39 -2.39 -1.80 -16.59
N ILE A 40 -2.05 -1.25 -15.42
CA ILE A 40 -2.72 -1.54 -14.13
C ILE A 40 -3.22 -0.28 -13.43
N GLY A 41 -2.88 0.90 -13.94
CA GLY A 41 -3.34 2.17 -13.40
C GLY A 41 -2.94 3.36 -14.27
N GLN A 42 -3.71 4.42 -14.15
CA GLN A 42 -3.40 5.71 -14.74
C GLN A 42 -3.80 6.82 -13.76
N GLY A 43 -2.89 7.75 -13.52
CA GLY A 43 -3.11 8.92 -12.67
C GLY A 43 -2.75 10.22 -13.39
N GLY A 44 -2.92 11.35 -12.72
CA GLY A 44 -2.70 12.68 -13.31
C GLY A 44 -1.27 12.92 -13.83
N PHE A 45 -0.28 12.20 -13.34
CA PHE A 45 1.12 12.37 -13.71
C PHE A 45 1.76 11.17 -14.36
N GLY A 46 1.04 10.05 -14.47
CA GLY A 46 1.68 8.88 -15.04
C GLY A 46 0.76 7.71 -15.29
N ARG A 47 1.35 6.69 -15.88
CA ARG A 47 0.72 5.40 -16.15
C ARG A 47 1.50 4.32 -15.44
N THR A 48 0.79 3.36 -14.88
CA THR A 48 1.36 2.24 -14.13
C THR A 48 1.11 0.94 -14.89
N PHE A 49 2.12 0.09 -14.97
CA PHE A 49 2.06 -1.16 -15.73
C PHE A 49 2.56 -2.32 -14.89
N LEU A 50 1.88 -3.45 -15.00
CA LEU A 50 2.46 -4.74 -14.63
C LEU A 50 3.55 -5.09 -15.64
N ALA A 51 4.68 -5.55 -15.15
CA ALA A 51 5.84 -5.90 -15.95
C ALA A 51 6.57 -7.13 -15.40
N VAL A 52 7.55 -7.61 -16.14
CA VAL A 52 8.49 -8.66 -15.72
C VAL A 52 9.93 -8.20 -15.90
N ASP A 53 10.79 -8.68 -15.02
CA ASP A 53 12.24 -8.52 -15.10
C ASP A 53 12.82 -9.71 -15.89
N GLU A 54 13.18 -9.50 -17.16
CA GLU A 54 13.67 -10.57 -18.05
C GLU A 54 15.12 -10.98 -17.77
N ASP A 55 15.91 -10.19 -17.03
CA ASP A 55 17.28 -10.52 -16.65
C ASP A 55 17.35 -11.58 -15.54
N LYS A 56 16.27 -11.79 -14.81
CA LYS A 56 16.20 -12.83 -13.80
C LYS A 56 15.60 -14.12 -14.39
N PRO A 57 16.19 -15.30 -14.17
CA PRO A 57 15.67 -16.56 -14.72
C PRO A 57 14.22 -16.85 -14.36
N SER A 58 13.79 -16.46 -13.14
CA SER A 58 12.40 -16.60 -12.66
C SER A 58 11.42 -15.61 -13.27
N LYS A 59 11.94 -14.59 -14.00
CA LYS A 59 11.17 -13.48 -14.58
C LYS A 59 10.13 -12.90 -13.59
N PRO A 60 10.57 -12.45 -12.40
CA PRO A 60 9.65 -11.98 -11.39
C PRO A 60 8.85 -10.79 -11.90
N ARG A 61 7.61 -10.69 -11.43
CA ARG A 61 6.74 -9.54 -11.68
C ARG A 61 7.33 -8.30 -11.01
N CYS A 62 7.19 -7.16 -11.70
CA CYS A 62 7.51 -5.84 -11.17
C CYS A 62 6.46 -4.83 -11.66
N VAL A 63 6.48 -3.64 -11.09
CA VAL A 63 5.62 -2.52 -11.49
C VAL A 63 6.48 -1.47 -12.16
N ILE A 64 6.09 -1.02 -13.36
CA ILE A 64 6.67 0.14 -14.04
C ILE A 64 5.71 1.31 -13.87
N LYS A 65 6.19 2.40 -13.27
CA LYS A 65 5.53 3.71 -13.33
C LYS A 65 6.23 4.53 -14.42
N GLN A 66 5.47 4.98 -15.41
CA GLN A 66 5.93 5.87 -16.47
C GLN A 66 5.46 7.28 -16.17
N PHE A 67 6.37 8.23 -16.07
CA PHE A 67 6.03 9.64 -15.99
C PHE A 67 5.36 10.08 -17.31
N TYR A 68 4.11 10.48 -17.21
CA TYR A 68 3.31 10.93 -18.34
C TYR A 68 2.26 11.95 -17.87
N PRO A 69 2.69 13.19 -17.56
CA PRO A 69 1.80 14.20 -17.04
C PRO A 69 0.79 14.63 -18.10
N GLN A 70 -0.47 14.72 -17.70
CA GLN A 70 -1.54 15.26 -18.56
C GLN A 70 -1.74 16.77 -18.38
N ALA A 71 -1.02 17.36 -17.40
CA ALA A 71 -1.14 18.77 -17.08
C ALA A 71 -0.47 19.66 -18.16
N GLN A 72 -1.14 20.76 -18.51
CA GLN A 72 -0.61 21.78 -19.40
C GLN A 72 0.02 22.93 -18.57
N GLY A 73 1.20 23.37 -18.97
CA GLY A 73 1.96 24.45 -18.31
C GLY A 73 3.33 24.03 -17.82
N THR A 74 4.35 24.82 -18.14
CA THR A 74 5.77 24.49 -17.85
C THR A 74 6.06 24.37 -16.36
N SER A 75 5.51 25.26 -15.53
CA SER A 75 5.71 25.23 -14.06
C SER A 75 5.10 23.98 -13.41
N THR A 76 3.93 23.53 -13.87
CA THR A 76 3.26 22.34 -13.38
C THR A 76 4.00 21.08 -13.80
N LEU A 77 4.56 21.06 -15.02
CA LEU A 77 5.39 19.96 -15.53
C LEU A 77 6.67 19.79 -14.70
N HIS A 78 7.43 20.87 -14.44
CA HIS A 78 8.63 20.80 -13.63
C HIS A 78 8.34 20.31 -12.20
N LYS A 79 7.23 20.77 -11.61
CA LYS A 79 6.84 20.30 -10.27
C LYS A 79 6.45 18.82 -10.26
N ALA A 80 5.74 18.36 -11.28
CA ALA A 80 5.38 16.95 -11.43
C ALA A 80 6.63 16.06 -11.60
N GLU A 81 7.60 16.50 -12.40
CA GLU A 81 8.88 15.82 -12.60
C GLU A 81 9.69 15.73 -11.30
N GLU A 82 9.79 16.84 -10.57
CA GLU A 82 10.43 16.88 -9.25
C GLU A 82 9.79 15.88 -8.30
N LEU A 83 8.45 15.82 -8.24
CA LEU A 83 7.73 14.93 -7.35
C LEU A 83 7.90 13.45 -7.74
N PHE A 84 7.95 13.14 -9.02
CA PHE A 84 8.23 11.79 -9.50
C PHE A 84 9.65 11.33 -9.14
N THR A 85 10.63 12.23 -9.26
CA THR A 85 12.00 12.00 -8.82
C THR A 85 12.07 11.81 -7.30
N GLN A 86 11.35 12.63 -6.54
CA GLN A 86 11.29 12.51 -5.07
C GLN A 86 10.67 11.19 -4.62
N GLU A 87 9.69 10.62 -5.33
CA GLU A 87 9.16 9.30 -5.03
C GLU A 87 10.25 8.23 -5.14
N ALA A 88 11.03 8.26 -6.22
CA ALA A 88 12.15 7.34 -6.41
C ALA A 88 13.20 7.48 -5.29
N MET A 89 13.59 8.73 -4.96
CA MET A 89 14.54 8.99 -3.87
C MET A 89 14.03 8.47 -2.51
N ARG A 90 12.75 8.66 -2.20
CA ARG A 90 12.16 8.15 -0.95
C ARG A 90 12.18 6.63 -0.88
N LEU A 91 11.82 5.94 -1.98
CA LEU A 91 11.88 4.48 -2.02
C LEU A 91 13.32 3.98 -1.87
N ASP A 92 14.29 4.67 -2.45
CA ASP A 92 15.73 4.34 -2.31
C ASP A 92 16.21 4.57 -0.87
N ASP A 93 15.86 5.71 -0.24
CA ASP A 93 16.19 6.05 1.14
C ASP A 93 15.56 5.08 2.16
N LEU A 94 14.34 4.59 1.88
CA LEU A 94 13.67 3.59 2.70
C LEU A 94 14.32 2.21 2.60
N GLY A 95 15.06 1.96 1.52
CA GLY A 95 15.79 0.71 1.32
C GLY A 95 14.88 -0.53 1.32
N LYS A 96 15.39 -1.64 1.86
CA LYS A 96 14.65 -2.90 1.94
C LYS A 96 13.83 -3.00 3.23
N ASN A 97 12.54 -2.72 3.14
CA ASN A 97 11.59 -3.00 4.20
C ASN A 97 10.50 -3.95 3.65
N PRO A 98 10.19 -5.08 4.29
CA PRO A 98 9.24 -6.06 3.76
C PRO A 98 7.82 -5.50 3.57
N GLN A 99 7.48 -4.39 4.20
CA GLN A 99 6.17 -3.74 4.11
C GLN A 99 6.17 -2.47 3.23
N ILE A 100 7.23 -2.27 2.45
CA ILE A 100 7.36 -1.17 1.46
C ILE A 100 7.93 -1.80 0.18
N PRO A 101 7.40 -1.47 -1.03
CA PRO A 101 7.96 -2.00 -2.26
C PRO A 101 9.42 -1.57 -2.45
N GLU A 102 10.29 -2.53 -2.81
CA GLU A 102 11.69 -2.24 -3.15
C GLU A 102 11.75 -1.43 -4.45
N LEU A 103 12.55 -0.36 -4.48
CA LEU A 103 12.94 0.31 -5.72
C LEU A 103 13.90 -0.60 -6.49
N LEU A 104 13.52 -1.00 -7.70
CA LEU A 104 14.36 -1.86 -8.56
C LEU A 104 15.18 -1.06 -9.56
N ALA A 105 14.64 0.06 -10.06
CA ALA A 105 15.35 0.95 -10.97
C ALA A 105 14.63 2.31 -11.10
N TYR A 106 15.41 3.36 -11.37
CA TYR A 106 14.94 4.67 -11.79
C TYR A 106 15.83 5.18 -12.93
N PHE A 107 15.22 5.60 -14.05
CA PHE A 107 15.99 6.00 -15.23
C PHE A 107 15.14 6.78 -16.25
N THR A 108 15.84 7.44 -17.17
CA THR A 108 15.25 8.04 -18.38
C THR A 108 15.56 7.18 -19.59
N GLN A 109 14.57 6.94 -20.44
CA GLN A 109 14.69 6.29 -21.75
C GLN A 109 13.69 6.93 -22.72
N ASP A 110 14.14 7.22 -23.96
CA ASP A 110 13.32 7.84 -25.00
C ASP A 110 12.58 9.09 -24.49
N ASP A 111 13.32 9.99 -23.80
CA ASP A 111 12.87 11.24 -23.18
C ASP A 111 11.73 11.07 -22.15
N ARG A 112 11.58 9.89 -21.56
CA ARG A 112 10.60 9.61 -20.50
C ARG A 112 11.26 9.02 -19.28
N GLN A 113 10.78 9.44 -18.12
CA GLN A 113 11.22 8.91 -16.84
C GLN A 113 10.41 7.68 -16.47
N TYR A 114 11.09 6.70 -15.90
CA TYR A 114 10.52 5.44 -15.44
C TYR A 114 11.03 5.12 -14.04
N LEU A 115 10.11 4.68 -13.20
CA LEU A 115 10.39 4.07 -11.91
C LEU A 115 9.94 2.60 -11.99
N VAL A 116 10.82 1.69 -11.61
CA VAL A 116 10.49 0.26 -11.52
C VAL A 116 10.61 -0.17 -10.07
N GLN A 117 9.55 -0.80 -9.56
CA GLN A 117 9.47 -1.25 -8.17
C GLN A 117 8.96 -2.69 -8.07
N GLU A 118 9.10 -3.27 -6.88
CA GLU A 118 8.56 -4.58 -6.54
C GLU A 118 7.06 -4.63 -6.81
N PHE A 119 6.59 -5.74 -7.40
CA PHE A 119 5.16 -6.05 -7.49
C PHE A 119 4.73 -6.76 -6.21
N ILE A 120 3.74 -6.20 -5.53
CA ILE A 120 3.16 -6.80 -4.33
C ILE A 120 1.97 -7.66 -4.75
N ASN A 121 2.13 -8.98 -4.62
CA ASN A 121 1.05 -9.93 -4.89
C ASN A 121 0.04 -9.91 -3.74
N GLY A 122 -1.20 -9.46 -3.99
CA GLY A 122 -2.21 -9.34 -2.95
C GLY A 122 -3.42 -8.52 -3.39
N GLN A 123 -4.31 -8.23 -2.46
CA GLN A 123 -5.46 -7.35 -2.64
C GLN A 123 -5.28 -6.10 -1.79
N ASN A 124 -5.69 -4.94 -2.30
CA ASN A 124 -5.72 -3.74 -1.47
C ASN A 124 -6.94 -3.75 -0.53
N LEU A 125 -6.93 -2.92 0.49
CA LEU A 125 -8.00 -2.93 1.50
C LEU A 125 -9.35 -2.44 0.96
N GLU A 126 -9.36 -1.62 -0.10
CA GLU A 126 -10.61 -1.22 -0.77
C GLU A 126 -11.27 -2.43 -1.46
N GLN A 127 -10.48 -3.28 -2.12
CA GLN A 127 -10.96 -4.52 -2.72
C GLN A 127 -11.43 -5.52 -1.66
N GLU A 128 -10.72 -5.62 -0.53
CA GLU A 128 -11.17 -6.44 0.60
C GLU A 128 -12.50 -5.94 1.15
N LEU A 129 -12.66 -4.62 1.32
CA LEU A 129 -13.88 -3.98 1.79
C LEU A 129 -15.05 -4.26 0.84
N ALA A 130 -14.83 -4.11 -0.47
CA ALA A 130 -15.84 -4.37 -1.48
C ALA A 130 -16.27 -5.85 -1.52
N LYS A 131 -15.31 -6.77 -1.35
CA LYS A 131 -15.55 -8.22 -1.43
C LYS A 131 -16.11 -8.82 -0.15
N ASN A 132 -15.58 -8.42 1.00
CA ASN A 132 -15.83 -9.05 2.31
C ASN A 132 -16.76 -8.23 3.20
N GLY A 133 -17.06 -6.97 2.82
CA GLY A 133 -17.84 -6.03 3.63
C GLY A 133 -17.01 -5.32 4.70
N ILE A 134 -17.69 -4.62 5.60
CA ILE A 134 -17.09 -3.79 6.64
C ILE A 134 -16.12 -4.58 7.54
N PHE A 135 -15.07 -3.90 7.96
CA PHE A 135 -14.11 -4.42 8.93
C PHE A 135 -14.72 -4.37 10.34
N ASN A 136 -14.42 -5.38 11.15
CA ASN A 136 -14.74 -5.37 12.57
C ASN A 136 -13.59 -4.75 13.39
N GLU A 137 -13.85 -4.51 14.68
CA GLU A 137 -12.88 -3.91 15.59
C GLU A 137 -11.54 -4.66 15.63
N ALA A 138 -11.57 -6.00 15.69
CA ALA A 138 -10.35 -6.82 15.74
C ALA A 138 -9.49 -6.64 14.46
N GLN A 139 -10.12 -6.51 13.30
CA GLN A 139 -9.42 -6.24 12.04
C GLN A 139 -8.80 -4.84 12.00
N ILE A 140 -9.45 -3.84 12.61
CA ILE A 140 -8.87 -2.49 12.75
C ILE A 140 -7.67 -2.51 13.68
N TRP A 141 -7.74 -3.23 14.81
CA TRP A 141 -6.58 -3.41 15.69
C TRP A 141 -5.42 -4.09 14.98
N GLN A 142 -5.67 -5.13 14.18
CA GLN A 142 -4.66 -5.80 13.37
C GLN A 142 -4.04 -4.85 12.35
N LEU A 143 -4.86 -4.04 11.66
CA LEU A 143 -4.41 -3.03 10.72
C LEU A 143 -3.48 -2.02 11.39
N LEU A 144 -3.89 -1.44 12.51
CA LEU A 144 -3.09 -0.47 13.25
C LEU A 144 -1.76 -1.08 13.73
N ASN A 145 -1.80 -2.27 14.34
CA ASN A 145 -0.58 -2.97 14.80
C ASN A 145 0.37 -3.31 13.65
N ASN A 146 -0.14 -3.52 12.44
CA ASN A 146 0.68 -3.86 11.28
C ASN A 146 1.28 -2.62 10.60
N LEU A 147 0.53 -1.51 10.49
CA LEU A 147 0.94 -0.31 9.75
C LEU A 147 1.70 0.73 10.60
N LEU A 148 1.42 0.84 11.89
CA LEU A 148 2.11 1.82 12.74
C LEU A 148 3.63 1.62 12.74
N PRO A 149 4.18 0.38 12.84
CA PRO A 149 5.62 0.17 12.71
C PRO A 149 6.20 0.63 11.37
N VAL A 150 5.45 0.47 10.27
CA VAL A 150 5.86 0.93 8.94
C VAL A 150 5.91 2.46 8.88
N LEU A 151 4.89 3.13 9.41
CA LEU A 151 4.88 4.60 9.49
C LEU A 151 6.00 5.13 10.38
N GLN A 152 6.25 4.50 11.53
CA GLN A 152 7.37 4.85 12.40
C GLN A 152 8.71 4.72 11.67
N PHE A 153 8.90 3.63 10.92
CA PHE A 153 10.08 3.42 10.08
C PHE A 153 10.26 4.52 9.04
N CYS A 154 9.17 4.95 8.36
CA CYS A 154 9.21 6.06 7.42
C CYS A 154 9.53 7.40 8.11
N HIS A 155 8.82 7.71 9.21
CA HIS A 155 8.95 8.98 9.93
C HIS A 155 10.34 9.17 10.55
N THR A 156 10.98 8.11 11.07
CA THR A 156 12.36 8.17 11.57
C THR A 156 13.38 8.50 10.47
N ARG A 157 13.03 8.22 9.20
CA ARG A 157 13.80 8.60 8.01
C ARG A 157 13.32 9.89 7.36
N GLN A 158 12.53 10.67 8.07
CA GLN A 158 11.97 11.96 7.60
C GLN A 158 11.09 11.81 6.33
N VAL A 159 10.53 10.64 6.10
CA VAL A 159 9.61 10.39 4.99
C VAL A 159 8.17 10.43 5.49
N ILE A 160 7.36 11.34 4.94
CA ILE A 160 5.91 11.41 5.13
C ILE A 160 5.26 10.78 3.90
N HIS A 161 4.34 9.83 4.09
CA HIS A 161 3.69 9.09 2.99
C HIS A 161 2.75 9.98 2.16
N ARG A 162 1.90 10.75 2.82
CA ARG A 162 0.98 11.75 2.26
C ARG A 162 -0.21 11.20 1.46
N ASP A 163 -0.34 9.89 1.31
CA ASP A 163 -1.44 9.26 0.58
C ASP A 163 -1.87 7.93 1.18
N ILE A 164 -2.09 7.91 2.50
CA ILE A 164 -2.60 6.73 3.20
C ILE A 164 -4.09 6.63 2.95
N LYS A 165 -4.50 5.52 2.32
CA LYS A 165 -5.89 5.18 2.01
C LYS A 165 -5.99 3.68 1.71
N PRO A 166 -7.20 3.08 1.69
CA PRO A 166 -7.36 1.64 1.48
C PRO A 166 -6.72 1.13 0.20
N GLU A 167 -6.76 1.87 -0.91
CA GLU A 167 -6.20 1.47 -2.20
C GLU A 167 -4.67 1.37 -2.17
N ASN A 168 -4.00 2.09 -1.27
CA ASN A 168 -2.55 2.13 -1.14
C ASN A 168 -2.01 1.20 -0.04
N ILE A 169 -2.86 0.35 0.51
CA ILE A 169 -2.50 -0.66 1.51
C ILE A 169 -2.85 -2.03 0.94
N ILE A 170 -1.84 -2.82 0.60
CA ILE A 170 -2.01 -4.15 -0.01
C ILE A 170 -1.74 -5.23 1.03
N ARG A 171 -2.68 -6.17 1.20
CA ARG A 171 -2.45 -7.39 1.97
C ARG A 171 -1.72 -8.40 1.10
N ARG A 172 -0.43 -8.60 1.39
CA ARG A 172 0.44 -9.53 0.66
C ARG A 172 0.00 -10.97 0.86
N LEU A 173 -0.08 -11.72 -0.21
CA LEU A 173 -0.35 -13.16 -0.18
C LEU A 173 0.95 -13.96 -0.29
N PRO A 174 1.06 -15.13 0.37
CA PRO A 174 0.09 -15.73 1.30
C PRO A 174 0.23 -15.26 2.77
N GLN A 175 1.25 -14.47 3.12
CA GLN A 175 1.64 -14.14 4.51
C GLN A 175 0.58 -13.31 5.25
N GLY A 176 -0.14 -12.44 4.55
CA GLY A 176 -1.16 -11.57 5.12
C GLY A 176 -0.64 -10.23 5.66
N ASP A 177 0.67 -9.97 5.57
CA ASP A 177 1.25 -8.68 5.97
C ASP A 177 0.74 -7.54 5.11
N LEU A 178 0.53 -6.37 5.71
CA LEU A 178 0.13 -5.17 4.99
C LEU A 178 1.37 -4.47 4.44
N VAL A 179 1.32 -4.13 3.16
CA VAL A 179 2.36 -3.37 2.47
C VAL A 179 1.81 -2.01 2.08
N LEU A 180 2.51 -0.96 2.48
CA LEU A 180 2.16 0.41 2.14
C LEU A 180 2.82 0.76 0.80
N VAL A 181 2.01 1.14 -0.19
CA VAL A 181 2.46 1.44 -1.55
C VAL A 181 2.12 2.88 -1.93
N ASP A 182 2.77 3.42 -2.94
CA ASP A 182 2.49 4.73 -3.55
C ASP A 182 2.71 5.93 -2.60
N PHE A 183 3.97 6.34 -2.41
CA PHE A 183 4.39 7.37 -1.46
C PHE A 183 4.01 8.82 -1.86
N GLY A 184 2.87 9.02 -2.51
CA GLY A 184 2.12 10.27 -2.61
C GLY A 184 2.83 11.48 -3.23
N ALA A 185 3.98 11.28 -3.89
CA ALA A 185 4.76 12.38 -4.47
C ALA A 185 3.94 13.22 -5.47
N ALA A 186 3.08 12.58 -6.24
CA ALA A 186 2.29 13.24 -7.30
C ALA A 186 1.15 14.15 -6.81
N LYS A 187 0.68 14.05 -5.57
CA LYS A 187 -0.55 14.72 -5.13
C LYS A 187 -0.43 16.18 -4.75
N ILE A 188 0.73 16.66 -4.34
CA ILE A 188 0.92 18.08 -4.02
C ILE A 188 0.73 18.97 -5.26
N ALA A 189 1.14 18.51 -6.45
CA ALA A 189 0.97 19.25 -7.69
C ALA A 189 -0.48 19.27 -8.20
N THR A 190 -1.31 18.26 -7.84
CA THR A 190 -2.72 18.20 -8.23
C THR A 190 -3.61 19.14 -7.43
N TYR A 191 -3.22 19.52 -6.22
CA TYR A 191 -4.02 20.45 -5.42
C TYR A 191 -4.08 21.87 -6.04
N THR A 192 -3.00 22.32 -6.67
CA THR A 192 -3.02 23.57 -7.47
C THR A 192 -3.88 23.43 -8.74
N ALA A 193 -4.06 22.21 -9.26
CA ALA A 193 -4.95 21.93 -10.39
C ALA A 193 -6.42 21.71 -9.97
N LEU A 194 -6.71 21.39 -8.69
CA LEU A 194 -8.07 21.27 -8.14
C LEU A 194 -8.84 22.60 -8.09
N ASN A 195 -8.15 23.74 -8.16
CA ASN A 195 -8.79 25.05 -8.36
C ASN A 195 -9.24 25.30 -9.80
N THR A 196 -8.96 24.38 -10.73
CA THR A 196 -9.53 24.36 -12.08
C THR A 196 -10.65 23.33 -12.11
N ILE A 197 -11.88 23.82 -12.18
CA ILE A 197 -13.14 23.07 -12.24
C ILE A 197 -13.01 21.86 -13.20
N GLY A 198 -13.13 20.61 -12.68
CA GLY A 198 -13.48 19.47 -13.49
C GLY A 198 -12.63 18.20 -13.45
N THR A 199 -11.48 18.14 -12.77
CA THR A 199 -10.68 16.90 -12.70
C THR A 199 -10.52 16.40 -11.26
N ARG A 200 -11.26 15.34 -10.91
CA ARG A 200 -11.02 14.54 -9.69
C ARG A 200 -9.69 13.81 -9.85
N ILE A 201 -8.61 14.38 -9.32
CA ILE A 201 -7.30 13.72 -9.28
C ILE A 201 -6.93 13.49 -7.82
N GLY A 202 -6.88 12.24 -7.42
CA GLY A 202 -6.67 11.78 -6.05
C GLY A 202 -7.96 11.70 -5.22
N SER A 203 -7.91 11.08 -4.07
CA SER A 203 -9.04 10.99 -3.12
C SER A 203 -8.85 12.06 -2.04
N PRO A 204 -9.40 13.27 -2.20
CA PRO A 204 -9.29 14.35 -1.21
C PRO A 204 -9.91 13.98 0.14
N GLU A 205 -10.65 12.88 0.16
CA GLU A 205 -11.40 12.35 1.29
C GLU A 205 -10.52 11.96 2.48
N TYR A 206 -9.24 11.54 2.21
CA TYR A 206 -8.32 11.04 3.25
C TYR A 206 -7.27 12.06 3.67
N VAL A 207 -7.16 13.16 2.93
CA VAL A 207 -6.08 14.13 3.08
C VAL A 207 -6.27 14.99 4.32
N ALA A 208 -5.23 15.11 5.14
CA ALA A 208 -5.25 15.98 6.30
C ALA A 208 -5.37 17.48 5.92
N PRO A 209 -6.10 18.31 6.69
CA PRO A 209 -6.34 19.72 6.37
C PRO A 209 -5.07 20.56 6.14
N GLU A 210 -4.01 20.32 6.91
CA GLU A 210 -2.73 21.01 6.74
C GLU A 210 -1.99 20.56 5.48
N GLN A 211 -2.14 19.31 5.07
CA GLN A 211 -1.55 18.80 3.84
C GLN A 211 -2.17 19.47 2.60
N ILE A 212 -3.46 19.76 2.62
CA ILE A 212 -4.15 20.55 1.60
C ILE A 212 -3.47 21.90 1.38
N ARG A 213 -2.95 22.50 2.45
CA ARG A 213 -2.22 23.77 2.44
C ARG A 213 -0.73 23.62 2.10
N GLY A 214 -0.27 22.42 1.71
CA GLY A 214 1.13 22.12 1.42
C GLY A 214 2.03 21.97 2.66
N GLN A 215 1.45 21.89 3.86
CA GLN A 215 2.16 21.83 5.15
C GLN A 215 2.05 20.45 5.79
N ALA A 216 2.25 19.37 5.01
CA ALA A 216 2.22 18.02 5.52
C ALA A 216 3.27 17.82 6.62
N VAL A 217 2.85 17.17 7.72
CA VAL A 217 3.67 16.79 8.88
C VAL A 217 3.45 15.30 9.19
N PHE A 218 4.21 14.70 10.10
CA PHE A 218 4.02 13.28 10.47
C PHE A 218 2.60 12.98 10.98
N ALA A 219 2.01 13.91 11.73
CA ALA A 219 0.62 13.83 12.18
C ALA A 219 -0.40 13.79 11.02
N SER A 220 -0.04 14.19 9.80
CA SER A 220 -0.91 14.09 8.61
C SER A 220 -1.12 12.64 8.19
N ASP A 221 -0.08 11.81 8.25
CA ASP A 221 -0.20 10.37 7.97
C ASP A 221 -1.08 9.67 9.03
N ILE A 222 -0.96 10.08 10.30
CA ILE A 222 -1.78 9.55 11.41
C ILE A 222 -3.26 9.90 11.17
N TYR A 223 -3.55 11.11 10.73
CA TYR A 223 -4.92 11.50 10.36
C TYR A 223 -5.47 10.66 9.22
N SER A 224 -4.73 10.53 8.12
CA SER A 224 -5.13 9.74 6.95
C SER A 224 -5.37 8.27 7.30
N LEU A 225 -4.55 7.70 8.20
CA LEU A 225 -4.77 6.36 8.74
C LEU A 225 -6.06 6.28 9.58
N GLY A 226 -6.36 7.29 10.39
CA GLY A 226 -7.63 7.40 11.12
C GLY A 226 -8.84 7.42 10.19
N VAL A 227 -8.80 8.24 9.12
CA VAL A 227 -9.85 8.30 8.09
C VAL A 227 -10.00 6.95 7.38
N THR A 228 -8.88 6.29 7.06
CA THR A 228 -8.89 4.94 6.49
C THR A 228 -9.61 3.95 7.41
N CYS A 229 -9.33 3.98 8.72
CA CYS A 229 -9.99 3.09 9.69
C CYS A 229 -11.52 3.31 9.76
N ILE A 230 -11.99 4.56 9.81
CA ILE A 230 -13.43 4.83 9.88
C ILE A 230 -14.15 4.49 8.57
N HIS A 231 -13.50 4.67 7.42
CA HIS A 231 -14.01 4.21 6.14
C HIS A 231 -14.18 2.68 6.13
N LEU A 232 -13.17 1.92 6.55
CA LEU A 232 -13.22 0.45 6.61
C LEU A 232 -14.29 -0.06 7.62
N LEU A 233 -14.51 0.63 8.73
CA LEU A 233 -15.55 0.30 9.72
C LEU A 233 -16.96 0.53 9.21
N THR A 234 -17.17 1.51 8.33
CA THR A 234 -18.52 1.98 7.95
C THR A 234 -18.87 1.66 6.49
N GLN A 235 -17.87 1.47 5.64
CA GLN A 235 -18.01 1.37 4.17
C GLN A 235 -18.74 2.60 3.60
N ARG A 236 -18.54 3.77 4.20
CA ARG A 236 -19.09 5.06 3.75
C ARG A 236 -17.96 5.94 3.28
N SER A 237 -18.22 6.74 2.22
CA SER A 237 -17.26 7.77 1.80
C SER A 237 -16.91 8.66 2.99
N PRO A 238 -15.62 8.96 3.24
CA PRO A 238 -15.23 9.89 4.30
C PRO A 238 -15.93 11.26 4.22
N PHE A 239 -16.34 11.71 3.04
CA PHE A 239 -17.14 12.93 2.89
C PHE A 239 -18.51 12.82 3.56
N ASP A 240 -19.13 11.62 3.53
CA ASP A 240 -20.42 11.39 4.20
C ASP A 240 -20.29 11.25 5.71
N LEU A 241 -19.06 11.02 6.20
CA LEU A 241 -18.75 10.82 7.62
C LEU A 241 -18.34 12.11 8.33
N TYR A 242 -18.25 13.23 7.60
CA TYR A 242 -17.83 14.53 8.14
C TYR A 242 -18.96 15.56 8.04
N ASP A 243 -19.39 16.06 9.18
CA ASP A 243 -20.38 17.16 9.27
C ASP A 243 -19.65 18.50 9.16
N VAL A 244 -19.72 19.11 7.97
CA VAL A 244 -19.06 20.40 7.68
C VAL A 244 -19.64 21.55 8.52
N HIS A 245 -20.94 21.47 8.91
CA HIS A 245 -21.61 22.54 9.68
C HIS A 245 -21.12 22.59 11.13
N ASN A 246 -20.85 21.40 11.71
CA ASN A 246 -20.41 21.27 13.09
C ASN A 246 -18.89 21.04 13.21
N ASP A 247 -18.14 21.01 12.07
CA ASP A 247 -16.70 20.70 12.01
C ASP A 247 -16.37 19.41 12.78
N ALA A 248 -17.15 18.34 12.55
CA ALA A 248 -17.09 17.12 13.35
C ALA A 248 -17.22 15.85 12.53
N TRP A 249 -16.48 14.84 12.93
CA TRP A 249 -16.67 13.49 12.43
C TRP A 249 -17.89 12.85 13.09
N ILE A 250 -18.82 12.31 12.28
CA ILE A 250 -20.08 11.66 12.73
C ILE A 250 -20.12 10.16 12.40
N TRP A 251 -18.93 9.55 12.17
CA TRP A 251 -18.77 8.16 11.74
C TRP A 251 -19.41 7.13 12.69
N GLN A 252 -19.49 7.42 14.01
CA GLN A 252 -20.11 6.53 15.00
C GLN A 252 -21.58 6.25 14.67
N ASN A 253 -22.29 7.21 14.06
CA ASN A 253 -23.69 7.07 13.66
C ASN A 253 -23.90 6.02 12.56
N TYR A 254 -22.84 5.63 11.87
CA TYR A 254 -22.86 4.69 10.75
C TYR A 254 -22.27 3.32 11.09
N LEU A 255 -21.87 3.09 12.33
CA LEU A 255 -21.39 1.80 12.80
C LEU A 255 -22.52 0.78 12.78
N LYS A 256 -22.32 -0.36 12.11
CA LYS A 256 -23.26 -1.50 12.16
C LYS A 256 -23.13 -2.30 13.45
N THR A 257 -21.95 -2.30 14.06
CA THR A 257 -21.65 -2.97 15.32
C THR A 257 -20.90 -1.98 16.21
N PRO A 258 -21.31 -1.82 17.49
CA PRO A 258 -20.56 -0.99 18.43
C PRO A 258 -19.12 -1.44 18.56
N ILE A 259 -18.21 -0.49 18.72
CA ILE A 259 -16.80 -0.73 19.03
C ILE A 259 -16.49 -0.31 20.46
N SER A 260 -15.35 -0.74 20.98
CA SER A 260 -14.91 -0.36 22.32
C SER A 260 -14.62 1.14 22.44
N ASN A 261 -14.81 1.70 23.64
CA ASN A 261 -14.44 3.08 23.94
C ASN A 261 -12.94 3.34 23.68
N ASN A 262 -12.09 2.34 23.86
CA ASN A 262 -10.67 2.44 23.61
C ASN A 262 -10.36 2.73 22.14
N LEU A 263 -10.95 1.96 21.21
CA LEU A 263 -10.78 2.20 19.79
C LEU A 263 -11.43 3.53 19.36
N SER A 264 -12.63 3.82 19.86
CA SER A 264 -13.33 5.08 19.55
C SER A 264 -12.48 6.30 19.92
N SER A 265 -11.99 6.36 21.17
CA SER A 265 -11.17 7.47 21.66
C SER A 265 -9.84 7.60 20.90
N LEU A 266 -9.24 6.46 20.52
CA LEU A 266 -8.03 6.46 19.69
C LEU A 266 -8.29 7.10 18.32
N LEU A 267 -9.33 6.65 17.62
CA LEU A 267 -9.70 7.16 16.30
C LEU A 267 -10.13 8.63 16.37
N GLU A 268 -10.91 9.02 17.36
CA GLU A 268 -11.30 10.42 17.58
C GLU A 268 -10.09 11.34 17.73
N LYS A 269 -9.06 10.91 18.47
CA LYS A 269 -7.81 11.70 18.60
C LYS A 269 -6.99 11.73 17.32
N MET A 270 -6.94 10.64 16.55
CA MET A 270 -6.29 10.63 15.23
C MET A 270 -6.97 11.58 14.25
N LEU A 271 -8.28 11.74 14.35
CA LEU A 271 -9.14 12.52 13.45
C LEU A 271 -9.27 14.01 13.79
N LYS A 272 -8.65 14.50 14.86
CA LYS A 272 -8.71 15.93 15.23
C LYS A 272 -8.26 16.82 14.07
N THR A 273 -9.04 17.85 13.76
CA THR A 273 -8.74 18.80 12.67
C THR A 273 -7.51 19.63 13.00
N ALA A 274 -7.41 20.11 14.24
CA ALA A 274 -6.24 20.84 14.72
C ALA A 274 -5.05 19.87 14.94
N VAL A 275 -3.93 20.12 14.26
CA VAL A 275 -2.73 19.28 14.34
C VAL A 275 -2.25 19.08 15.77
N ILE A 276 -2.26 20.15 16.60
CA ILE A 276 -1.78 20.10 17.98
C ILE A 276 -2.60 19.18 18.89
N GLU A 277 -3.87 18.90 18.54
CA GLU A 277 -4.76 18.03 19.31
C GLU A 277 -4.60 16.56 18.95
N ARG A 278 -3.92 16.26 17.82
CA ARG A 278 -3.65 14.89 17.38
C ARG A 278 -2.45 14.28 18.09
N TYR A 279 -2.24 13.00 17.84
CA TYR A 279 -0.94 12.37 18.07
C TYR A 279 0.12 13.02 17.15
N GLN A 280 1.22 13.47 17.73
CA GLN A 280 2.30 14.11 16.99
C GLN A 280 3.25 13.09 16.38
N THR A 281 3.37 11.94 17.00
CA THR A 281 4.24 10.84 16.59
C THR A 281 3.50 9.50 16.61
N VAL A 282 4.00 8.56 15.84
CA VAL A 282 3.51 7.17 15.85
C VAL A 282 3.74 6.53 17.23
N ASP A 283 4.82 6.89 17.93
CA ASP A 283 5.11 6.38 19.27
C ASP A 283 4.00 6.69 20.28
N GLU A 284 3.41 7.88 20.22
CA GLU A 284 2.28 8.24 21.07
C GLU A 284 1.05 7.35 20.80
N VAL A 285 0.79 7.01 19.54
CA VAL A 285 -0.28 6.07 19.17
C VAL A 285 0.00 4.68 19.72
N VAL A 286 1.22 4.18 19.53
CA VAL A 286 1.65 2.85 20.02
C VAL A 286 1.57 2.76 21.54
N GLN A 287 1.97 3.80 22.28
CA GLN A 287 1.85 3.87 23.73
C GLN A 287 0.39 3.77 24.19
N GLN A 288 -0.54 4.45 23.48
CA GLN A 288 -1.96 4.37 23.78
C GLN A 288 -2.49 2.94 23.54
N LEU A 289 -2.04 2.26 22.48
CA LEU A 289 -2.39 0.85 22.23
C LEU A 289 -1.96 -0.06 23.36
N ALA A 290 -0.72 0.10 23.84
CA ALA A 290 -0.15 -0.72 24.91
C ALA A 290 -0.87 -0.53 26.25
N THR A 291 -1.32 0.69 26.56
CA THR A 291 -2.10 0.98 27.79
C THR A 291 -3.50 0.39 27.71
N SER A 292 -4.15 0.45 26.56
CA SER A 292 -5.48 -0.13 26.33
C SER A 292 -5.51 -1.65 26.47
N SER A 293 -4.43 -2.35 26.09
CA SER A 293 -4.30 -3.81 26.24
C SER A 293 -4.17 -4.27 27.68
N ARG A 294 -3.61 -3.43 28.58
CA ARG A 294 -3.43 -3.76 30.00
C ARG A 294 -4.71 -3.62 30.82
N THR A 295 -5.65 -2.80 30.38
CA THR A 295 -6.90 -2.53 31.12
C THR A 295 -7.92 -3.66 30.98
N THR A 296 -7.81 -4.52 29.94
CA THR A 296 -8.70 -5.67 29.72
C THR A 296 -8.32 -6.91 30.54
N THR A 297 -7.15 -6.94 31.21
CA THR A 297 -6.69 -8.07 32.02
C THR A 297 -6.92 -7.90 33.53
N ALA A 298 -7.52 -6.78 33.97
CA ALA A 298 -7.68 -6.47 35.39
C ALA A 298 -9.13 -6.55 35.87
N THR A 299 -9.84 -7.68 35.62
CA THR A 299 -11.06 -8.02 36.38
C THR A 299 -11.31 -9.53 36.35
N SER A 300 -10.54 -10.30 37.14
CA SER A 300 -11.00 -11.52 37.83
C SER A 300 -9.98 -11.87 38.91
N PRO A 301 -10.43 -12.22 40.14
CA PRO A 301 -9.52 -12.67 41.18
C PRO A 301 -8.95 -14.06 40.78
N PRO A 302 -7.71 -14.41 41.24
CA PRO A 302 -7.06 -15.64 40.82
C PRO A 302 -7.77 -16.83 41.43
N LYS A 303 -8.28 -17.72 40.57
CA LYS A 303 -8.57 -19.11 40.93
C LYS A 303 -7.34 -19.96 40.58
N ALA A 304 -6.86 -20.69 41.56
CA ALA A 304 -5.71 -21.56 41.50
C ALA A 304 -5.74 -22.55 40.32
N GLY A 305 -4.57 -22.67 39.67
CA GLY A 305 -4.34 -23.63 38.59
C GLY A 305 -3.00 -23.40 37.89
N ASP A 306 -1.93 -23.31 38.66
CA ASP A 306 -0.53 -23.24 38.19
C ASP A 306 -0.12 -24.54 37.52
N GLN A 307 -0.10 -24.58 36.20
CA GLN A 307 0.64 -25.56 35.43
C GLN A 307 1.23 -25.06 34.10
N ILE A 308 0.82 -23.87 33.63
CA ILE A 308 1.24 -23.36 32.31
C ILE A 308 2.53 -22.49 32.44
N ASP A 309 2.77 -21.87 33.58
CA ASP A 309 3.96 -21.03 33.78
C ASP A 309 5.27 -21.80 33.92
N LEU A 310 5.22 -23.06 34.31
CA LEU A 310 6.40 -23.92 34.40
C LEU A 310 6.97 -24.36 33.06
N GLU A 311 6.12 -24.59 32.04
CA GLU A 311 6.57 -24.96 30.70
C GLU A 311 7.20 -23.76 29.93
N LEU A 312 6.77 -22.52 30.19
CA LEU A 312 7.32 -21.32 29.57
C LEU A 312 8.71 -20.97 30.16
N GLU A 313 8.93 -21.21 31.43
CA GLU A 313 10.24 -21.01 32.12
C GLU A 313 11.24 -22.06 31.70
N GLU A 314 10.85 -23.33 31.51
CA GLU A 314 11.70 -24.38 30.96
C GLU A 314 12.16 -24.11 29.53
N MET A 315 11.27 -23.63 28.66
CA MET A 315 11.65 -23.24 27.29
C MET A 315 12.63 -22.07 27.23
N LYS A 316 12.51 -21.09 28.11
CA LYS A 316 13.48 -19.98 28.21
C LYS A 316 14.87 -20.47 28.67
N THR A 317 14.91 -21.46 29.55
CA THR A 317 16.17 -22.02 30.09
C THR A 317 16.91 -22.87 29.04
N ILE A 318 16.21 -23.54 28.14
CA ILE A 318 16.77 -24.31 27.02
C ILE A 318 17.37 -23.36 25.94
N PHE A 319 16.77 -22.21 25.69
CA PHE A 319 17.27 -21.23 24.71
C PHE A 319 18.54 -20.50 25.18
N LEU A 320 18.77 -20.40 26.48
CA LEU A 320 19.95 -19.74 27.09
C LEU A 320 21.18 -20.66 27.28
N LYS A 321 21.04 -21.98 27.08
CA LYS A 321 22.13 -22.96 27.24
C LYS A 321 22.51 -23.64 25.91
N GLY A 322 22.78 -22.87 24.88
CA GLY A 322 23.50 -23.22 23.64
C GLY A 322 23.78 -24.71 23.38
N GLY A 323 22.79 -25.48 22.92
CA GLY A 323 22.97 -26.86 22.46
C GLY A 323 22.65 -26.99 20.98
N LYS A 324 23.64 -27.44 20.17
CA LYS A 324 23.49 -27.74 18.74
C LYS A 324 22.58 -28.94 18.53
N PRO A 325 21.64 -28.94 17.53
CA PRO A 325 20.91 -30.13 17.18
C PRO A 325 21.74 -31.06 16.29
N GLN A 326 21.75 -32.34 16.66
CA GLN A 326 22.28 -33.43 15.83
C GLN A 326 21.30 -33.77 14.72
N THR A 327 21.82 -33.88 13.53
CA THR A 327 21.15 -34.38 12.33
C THR A 327 20.99 -35.88 12.39
N ASN A 328 19.76 -36.41 12.24
CA ASN A 328 19.51 -37.79 11.86
C ASN A 328 18.85 -37.82 10.47
N THR A 329 19.61 -38.35 9.54
CA THR A 329 19.25 -38.72 8.18
C THR A 329 18.40 -40.01 8.17
N ASN A 330 17.26 -39.98 7.47
CA ASN A 330 16.78 -41.01 6.55
C ASN A 330 15.28 -40.81 6.23
N THR A 331 14.96 -40.38 5.05
CA THR A 331 13.75 -40.79 4.34
C THR A 331 13.94 -40.58 2.83
N GLN A 332 13.70 -41.68 2.10
CA GLN A 332 13.90 -41.84 0.68
C GLN A 332 12.98 -40.92 -0.16
N PHE A 333 13.55 -40.24 -1.15
CA PHE A 333 12.79 -39.58 -2.20
C PHE A 333 12.42 -40.54 -3.33
N GLN A 334 11.12 -40.70 -3.58
CA GLN A 334 10.61 -41.24 -4.83
C GLN A 334 10.39 -40.09 -5.83
N THR A 335 11.05 -40.17 -6.96
CA THR A 335 10.92 -39.28 -8.12
C THR A 335 9.64 -39.60 -8.91
N GLN A 336 8.73 -38.62 -9.04
CA GLN A 336 7.69 -38.62 -10.07
C GLN A 336 7.94 -37.48 -11.09
N LYS A 337 7.83 -37.87 -12.38
CA LYS A 337 7.99 -36.98 -13.55
C LYS A 337 6.89 -35.93 -13.65
N PRO A 338 7.16 -34.71 -14.17
CA PRO A 338 6.16 -33.67 -14.33
C PRO A 338 5.28 -33.89 -15.57
N GLN A 339 3.95 -33.79 -15.35
CA GLN A 339 2.95 -33.65 -16.42
C GLN A 339 2.80 -32.18 -16.84
N ARG A 340 2.69 -31.97 -18.15
CA ARG A 340 2.41 -30.68 -18.80
C ARG A 340 0.92 -30.32 -18.64
N SER A 341 0.62 -29.11 -18.13
CA SER A 341 -0.51 -28.24 -18.54
C SER A 341 -0.58 -27.02 -17.63
N ASN A 342 -0.09 -25.86 -18.07
CA ASN A 342 -0.10 -24.62 -17.26
C ASN A 342 -0.42 -23.36 -18.08
N THR A 343 -1.29 -23.46 -19.12
CA THR A 343 -1.75 -22.26 -19.84
C THR A 343 -3.06 -21.68 -19.27
N SER A 344 -3.93 -22.49 -18.69
CA SER A 344 -5.22 -21.98 -18.16
C SER A 344 -5.09 -21.20 -16.84
N LYS A 345 -4.16 -21.55 -15.98
CA LYS A 345 -3.96 -20.83 -14.70
C LYS A 345 -3.46 -19.41 -14.85
N ILE A 346 -2.69 -19.14 -15.91
CA ILE A 346 -2.13 -17.80 -16.16
C ILE A 346 -3.25 -16.86 -16.66
N ASP A 347 -4.20 -17.35 -17.41
CA ASP A 347 -5.32 -16.56 -17.94
C ASP A 347 -6.33 -16.23 -16.83
N ASP A 348 -6.61 -17.15 -15.91
CA ASP A 348 -7.48 -16.92 -14.76
C ASP A 348 -6.85 -15.92 -13.76
N GLU A 349 -5.55 -16.03 -13.48
CA GLU A 349 -4.81 -15.04 -12.65
C GLU A 349 -4.72 -13.68 -13.32
N LEU A 350 -4.73 -13.61 -14.65
CA LEU A 350 -4.71 -12.36 -15.42
C LEU A 350 -6.04 -11.61 -15.36
N GLU A 351 -7.16 -12.31 -15.40
CA GLU A 351 -8.49 -11.72 -15.22
C GLU A 351 -8.71 -11.23 -13.78
N GLU A 352 -8.21 -11.96 -12.80
CA GLU A 352 -8.25 -11.56 -11.40
C GLU A 352 -7.42 -10.29 -11.15
N LEU A 353 -6.24 -10.18 -11.79
CA LEU A 353 -5.39 -8.98 -11.72
C LEU A 353 -6.02 -7.76 -12.42
N LYS A 354 -6.70 -7.91 -13.54
CA LYS A 354 -7.44 -6.81 -14.17
C LYS A 354 -8.51 -6.26 -13.24
N SER A 355 -9.24 -7.13 -12.56
CA SER A 355 -10.20 -6.75 -11.54
C SER A 355 -9.55 -6.02 -10.36
N GLN A 356 -8.32 -6.40 -9.99
CA GLN A 356 -7.58 -5.81 -8.86
C GLN A 356 -7.10 -4.38 -9.10
N TYR A 357 -6.75 -4.01 -10.32
CA TYR A 357 -6.10 -2.72 -10.59
C TYR A 357 -6.95 -1.74 -11.42
N LEU A 358 -7.96 -2.23 -12.12
CA LEU A 358 -8.79 -1.39 -13.00
C LEU A 358 -10.13 -0.97 -12.36
N GLY A 359 -10.39 -1.29 -11.08
CA GLY A 359 -11.62 -0.95 -10.34
C GLY A 359 -12.74 -0.42 -11.23
N ASN A 360 -13.87 -1.07 -11.34
CA ASN A 360 -14.99 -0.77 -12.24
C ASN A 360 -15.25 0.74 -12.44
N ASN A 361 -14.60 1.33 -13.44
CA ASN A 361 -15.02 2.59 -14.02
C ASN A 361 -15.79 2.25 -15.31
N ASN A 362 -17.06 1.97 -15.17
CA ASN A 362 -18.03 2.12 -16.26
C ASN A 362 -19.02 3.23 -15.90
N PRO A 363 -19.46 4.02 -16.93
CA PRO A 363 -20.06 5.35 -16.82
C PRO A 363 -21.39 5.39 -16.07
#